data_ca27a573d66b3be41e65de6bb477f96c
#
_entry.id   ca27a573d66b3be41e65de6bb477f96c
#
_cell.length_a   1.000
_cell.length_b   1.000
_cell.length_c   1.000
_cell.angle_alpha   90.00
_cell.angle_beta   90.00
_cell.angle_gamma   90.00
#
_symmetry.space_group_name_H-M   'P 1'
#
loop_
_entity.id
_entity.type
_entity.pdbx_description
1 polymer ?
#
loop_
_entity_poly.entity_id
_entity_poly.type
_entity_poly.pdbx_seq_one_letter_code
_entity_poly.pdbx_strand_id
1 'polypeptide(L)'
;MASTITIGKLTIDTGLHSLVETRMTPGTGLEPEQVWAGFEDILQQMMPRNEALLARRDELQSLLDQWHRDHAAEKHDPAAYKAFLQEIGYLQDDPEDFVIETSNVDDEIALMAGPQLVVPVDNARFALNAANARWGSLYDALYGTDVISEQDGAEKGAGGYNPVRGNRVVAYAADFLDQHLPLTEGSHGAVSSYSVVNGELNIVLESGIESRLQNPDQFAGYAGAAEKPDGILMLNNGLHLEIQIDPNDSIGKDHPAGVKDILMESAVSTIQDCEDSVAAVDAEDKTQVYANWLGLMKGDLAEEFNKGGSVVRRELNGDRSYCDTNGNPMVLHGRSLLLVRNVGHLMKTDAVLLDGKEIPEGILDAMMTSLAAMHDLKGTGKLGNSRKGSVYIVKPKMHGPEEVAFTVDLFAMVEDVLGIAPNTLKVGIMDEERRTTINLRACIAAARKRIIFINTGFLDRTGDEIHTSMEAGPVVPKAQMKQQSW
;
A
#
# COMPACT_ATOMS: atom_id res chain seq x y z
N MET A 1 17.39 -18.97 26.47
CA MET A 1 18.06 -18.88 25.18
C MET A 1 17.07 -19.37 24.15
N ALA A 2 16.82 -18.62 23.09
CA ALA A 2 16.01 -19.08 21.99
C ALA A 2 16.64 -20.37 21.41
N SER A 3 15.84 -21.33 21.06
CA SER A 3 16.34 -22.57 20.44
C SER A 3 16.68 -22.28 18.97
N THR A 4 17.82 -22.80 18.50
CA THR A 4 18.30 -22.54 17.15
C THR A 4 18.60 -23.85 16.41
N ILE A 5 18.57 -23.79 15.09
CA ILE A 5 18.94 -24.88 14.17
C ILE A 5 20.07 -24.38 13.30
N THR A 6 21.06 -25.26 13.03
CA THR A 6 22.17 -24.92 12.12
C THR A 6 21.98 -25.62 10.77
N ILE A 7 22.00 -24.84 9.70
CA ILE A 7 21.98 -25.33 8.30
C ILE A 7 23.13 -24.64 7.56
N GLY A 8 24.11 -25.40 7.08
CA GLY A 8 25.32 -24.80 6.50
C GLY A 8 26.03 -23.89 7.49
N LYS A 9 26.20 -22.62 7.13
CA LYS A 9 26.76 -21.56 8.00
C LYS A 9 25.69 -20.74 8.73
N LEU A 10 24.43 -21.03 8.48
CA LEU A 10 23.30 -20.32 9.10
C LEU A 10 23.01 -20.92 10.48
N THR A 11 22.78 -20.04 11.47
CA THR A 11 22.13 -20.38 12.72
C THR A 11 20.79 -19.68 12.73
N ILE A 12 19.69 -20.45 12.74
CA ILE A 12 18.33 -19.97 12.47
C ILE A 12 17.49 -20.19 13.73
N ASP A 13 16.67 -19.23 14.11
CA ASP A 13 15.66 -19.43 15.16
C ASP A 13 14.70 -20.57 14.77
N THR A 14 14.36 -21.44 15.76
CA THR A 14 13.51 -22.62 15.49
C THR A 14 12.09 -22.27 15.08
N GLY A 15 11.53 -21.16 15.56
CA GLY A 15 10.20 -20.70 15.18
C GLY A 15 10.16 -20.29 13.72
N LEU A 16 11.15 -19.50 13.29
CA LEU A 16 11.29 -19.06 11.91
C LEU A 16 11.57 -20.25 10.98
N HIS A 17 12.48 -21.16 11.39
CA HIS A 17 12.75 -22.39 10.61
C HIS A 17 11.48 -23.22 10.43
N SER A 18 10.73 -23.45 11.52
CA SER A 18 9.48 -24.21 11.48
C SER A 18 8.42 -23.54 10.59
N LEU A 19 8.32 -22.21 10.60
CA LEU A 19 7.42 -21.47 9.71
C LEU A 19 7.76 -21.73 8.25
N VAL A 20 9.03 -21.64 7.87
CA VAL A 20 9.50 -21.91 6.51
C VAL A 20 9.18 -23.35 6.10
N GLU A 21 9.57 -24.34 6.93
CA GLU A 21 9.44 -25.76 6.63
C GLU A 21 7.99 -26.22 6.54
N THR A 22 7.13 -25.76 7.48
CA THR A 22 5.79 -26.35 7.63
C THR A 22 4.68 -25.55 6.98
N ARG A 23 4.90 -24.26 6.69
CA ARG A 23 3.85 -23.37 6.19
C ARG A 23 4.21 -22.58 4.94
N MET A 24 5.49 -22.12 4.78
CA MET A 24 5.85 -21.27 3.65
C MET A 24 6.21 -22.08 2.41
N THR A 25 7.04 -23.13 2.52
CA THR A 25 7.46 -23.95 1.37
C THR A 25 6.39 -24.93 0.86
N PRO A 26 5.53 -25.57 1.69
CA PRO A 26 4.52 -26.49 1.18
C PRO A 26 3.57 -25.82 0.16
N GLY A 27 3.51 -26.40 -1.04
CA GLY A 27 2.70 -25.90 -2.16
C GLY A 27 3.44 -24.95 -3.10
N THR A 28 4.65 -24.51 -2.78
CA THR A 28 5.46 -23.65 -3.66
C THR A 28 6.28 -24.44 -4.69
N GLY A 29 6.50 -25.73 -4.43
CA GLY A 29 7.39 -26.58 -5.24
C GLY A 29 8.86 -26.39 -4.92
N LEU A 30 9.19 -25.72 -3.80
CA LEU A 30 10.54 -25.56 -3.27
C LEU A 30 10.72 -26.45 -2.04
N GLU A 31 11.92 -27.03 -1.90
CA GLU A 31 12.31 -27.72 -0.67
C GLU A 31 12.94 -26.74 0.31
N PRO A 32 12.68 -26.83 1.62
CA PRO A 32 13.23 -25.92 2.63
C PRO A 32 14.75 -25.79 2.58
N GLU A 33 15.44 -26.90 2.35
CA GLU A 33 16.92 -26.95 2.25
C GLU A 33 17.44 -26.11 1.08
N GLN A 34 16.73 -26.09 -0.05
CA GLN A 34 17.08 -25.24 -1.21
C GLN A 34 16.90 -23.76 -0.88
N VAL A 35 15.82 -23.42 -0.17
CA VAL A 35 15.56 -22.04 0.27
C VAL A 35 16.68 -21.56 1.19
N TRP A 36 17.06 -22.35 2.20
CA TRP A 36 18.10 -21.96 3.14
C TRP A 36 19.49 -21.91 2.50
N ALA A 37 19.82 -22.84 1.61
CA ALA A 37 21.10 -22.83 0.88
C ALA A 37 21.19 -21.60 -0.04
N GLY A 38 20.14 -21.29 -0.79
CA GLY A 38 20.10 -20.09 -1.63
C GLY A 38 20.14 -18.80 -0.81
N PHE A 39 19.50 -18.79 0.37
CA PHE A 39 19.58 -17.64 1.28
C PHE A 39 20.99 -17.45 1.86
N GLU A 40 21.69 -18.51 2.21
CA GLU A 40 23.10 -18.46 2.62
C GLU A 40 23.98 -17.83 1.51
N ASP A 41 23.79 -18.25 0.27
CA ASP A 41 24.52 -17.71 -0.89
C ASP A 41 24.23 -16.22 -1.10
N ILE A 42 22.96 -15.79 -0.95
CA ILE A 42 22.60 -14.36 -0.99
C ILE A 42 23.32 -13.59 0.11
N LEU A 43 23.27 -14.07 1.34
CA LEU A 43 23.92 -13.39 2.47
C LEU A 43 25.44 -13.28 2.27
N GLN A 44 26.11 -14.33 1.83
CA GLN A 44 27.55 -14.30 1.58
C GLN A 44 27.97 -13.24 0.55
N GLN A 45 27.13 -13.00 -0.47
CA GLN A 45 27.41 -12.03 -1.52
C GLN A 45 26.96 -10.61 -1.14
N MET A 46 25.81 -10.48 -0.49
CA MET A 46 25.16 -9.18 -0.28
C MET A 46 25.57 -8.50 1.04
N MET A 47 25.89 -9.24 2.11
CA MET A 47 26.30 -8.61 3.37
C MET A 47 27.53 -7.71 3.24
N PRO A 48 28.64 -8.12 2.58
CA PRO A 48 29.79 -7.23 2.41
C PRO A 48 29.46 -5.96 1.59
N ARG A 49 28.58 -6.09 0.60
CA ARG A 49 28.10 -4.95 -0.20
C ARG A 49 27.25 -3.99 0.63
N ASN A 50 26.36 -4.54 1.47
CA ASN A 50 25.55 -3.74 2.39
C ASN A 50 26.43 -2.97 3.39
N GLU A 51 27.41 -3.63 3.99
CA GLU A 51 28.37 -2.98 4.90
C GLU A 51 29.16 -1.85 4.19
N ALA A 52 29.58 -2.05 2.95
CA ALA A 52 30.27 -1.02 2.17
C ALA A 52 29.38 0.19 1.86
N LEU A 53 28.07 -0.03 1.57
CA LEU A 53 27.10 1.05 1.34
C LEU A 53 26.84 1.86 2.62
N LEU A 54 26.73 1.20 3.77
CA LEU A 54 26.57 1.88 5.06
C LEU A 54 27.81 2.69 5.43
N ALA A 55 29.02 2.12 5.24
CA ALA A 55 30.27 2.86 5.44
C ALA A 55 30.37 4.08 4.51
N ARG A 56 29.86 3.99 3.28
CA ARG A 56 29.80 5.13 2.35
C ARG A 56 28.86 6.23 2.85
N ARG A 57 27.75 5.91 3.52
CA ARG A 57 26.90 6.94 4.16
C ARG A 57 27.68 7.74 5.20
N ASP A 58 28.40 7.05 6.09
CA ASP A 58 29.19 7.66 7.16
C ASP A 58 30.32 8.54 6.60
N GLU A 59 31.00 8.06 5.57
CA GLU A 59 32.04 8.83 4.87
C GLU A 59 31.47 10.12 4.27
N LEU A 60 30.38 10.03 3.54
CA LEU A 60 29.74 11.18 2.90
C LEU A 60 29.23 12.19 3.95
N GLN A 61 28.64 11.72 5.04
CA GLN A 61 28.21 12.61 6.13
C GLN A 61 29.41 13.32 6.77
N SER A 62 30.51 12.63 6.99
CA SER A 62 31.72 13.23 7.54
C SER A 62 32.30 14.32 6.63
N LEU A 63 32.28 14.11 5.31
CA LEU A 63 32.73 15.09 4.32
C LEU A 63 31.80 16.31 4.29
N LEU A 64 30.50 16.13 4.37
CA LEU A 64 29.50 17.21 4.44
C LEU A 64 29.71 18.08 5.69
N ASP A 65 29.88 17.44 6.85
CA ASP A 65 30.10 18.11 8.12
C ASP A 65 31.37 18.95 8.08
N GLN A 66 32.46 18.35 7.56
CA GLN A 66 33.73 19.07 7.46
C GLN A 66 33.64 20.27 6.53
N TRP A 67 32.98 20.14 5.38
CA TRP A 67 32.77 21.26 4.46
C TRP A 67 32.03 22.41 5.12
N HIS A 68 30.97 22.15 5.84
CA HIS A 68 30.19 23.17 6.54
C HIS A 68 30.99 23.84 7.66
N ARG A 69 31.80 23.10 8.41
CA ARG A 69 32.67 23.66 9.46
C ARG A 69 33.74 24.57 8.85
N ASP A 70 34.36 24.16 7.76
CA ASP A 70 35.42 24.94 7.10
C ASP A 70 34.89 26.24 6.49
N HIS A 71 33.62 26.29 6.08
CA HIS A 71 32.97 27.46 5.48
C HIS A 71 31.99 28.20 6.42
N ALA A 72 31.97 27.88 7.72
CA ALA A 72 31.02 28.44 8.68
C ALA A 72 31.05 29.97 8.83
N ALA A 73 32.22 30.59 8.58
CA ALA A 73 32.39 32.05 8.65
C ALA A 73 32.13 32.74 7.30
N GLU A 74 31.93 32.02 6.23
CA GLU A 74 31.78 32.54 4.88
C GLU A 74 30.30 32.71 4.50
N LYS A 75 30.07 33.60 3.54
CA LYS A 75 28.74 33.65 2.92
C LYS A 75 28.55 32.38 2.07
N HIS A 76 27.45 31.69 2.28
CA HIS A 76 27.12 30.48 1.52
C HIS A 76 27.19 30.75 0.00
N ASP A 77 27.98 29.96 -0.68
CA ASP A 77 28.11 29.89 -2.16
C ASP A 77 27.47 28.62 -2.68
N PRO A 78 26.25 28.68 -3.26
CA PRO A 78 25.57 27.52 -3.78
C PRO A 78 26.30 26.82 -4.91
N ALA A 79 27.09 27.55 -5.72
CA ALA A 79 27.82 26.97 -6.84
C ALA A 79 29.03 26.16 -6.34
N ALA A 80 29.78 26.71 -5.38
CA ALA A 80 30.89 26.01 -4.74
C ALA A 80 30.40 24.75 -3.99
N TYR A 81 29.27 24.86 -3.26
CA TYR A 81 28.67 23.70 -2.56
C TYR A 81 28.21 22.63 -3.52
N LYS A 82 27.56 23.01 -4.62
CA LYS A 82 27.14 22.04 -5.65
C LYS A 82 28.35 21.31 -6.27
N ALA A 83 29.43 22.04 -6.61
CA ALA A 83 30.65 21.47 -7.14
C ALA A 83 31.30 20.47 -6.16
N PHE A 84 31.34 20.82 -4.87
CA PHE A 84 31.79 19.91 -3.82
C PHE A 84 30.96 18.65 -3.73
N LEU A 85 29.61 18.76 -3.75
CA LEU A 85 28.71 17.60 -3.73
C LEU A 85 28.94 16.65 -4.93
N GLN A 86 29.26 17.22 -6.10
CA GLN A 86 29.61 16.44 -7.29
C GLN A 86 30.99 15.78 -7.13
N GLU A 87 31.99 16.50 -6.63
CA GLU A 87 33.35 15.99 -6.41
C GLU A 87 33.37 14.77 -5.48
N ILE A 88 32.62 14.82 -4.37
CA ILE A 88 32.54 13.69 -3.43
C ILE A 88 31.60 12.58 -3.88
N GLY A 89 30.85 12.75 -5.00
CA GLY A 89 29.87 11.81 -5.52
C GLY A 89 28.57 11.73 -4.71
N TYR A 90 28.28 12.74 -3.88
CA TYR A 90 26.98 12.87 -3.21
C TYR A 90 25.88 13.26 -4.19
N LEU A 91 26.15 14.21 -5.07
CA LEU A 91 25.35 14.56 -6.23
C LEU A 91 25.95 13.92 -7.47
N GLN A 92 25.21 13.07 -8.13
CA GLN A 92 25.62 12.38 -9.34
C GLN A 92 25.17 13.10 -10.61
N ASP A 93 25.80 12.81 -11.72
CA ASP A 93 25.35 13.29 -13.02
C ASP A 93 24.00 12.64 -13.39
N ASP A 94 23.16 13.40 -14.09
CA ASP A 94 21.93 12.85 -14.62
C ASP A 94 22.22 11.70 -15.60
N PRO A 95 21.51 10.57 -15.51
CA PRO A 95 21.64 9.51 -16.49
C PRO A 95 21.17 9.97 -17.88
N GLU A 96 21.64 9.29 -18.92
CA GLU A 96 21.07 9.43 -20.28
C GLU A 96 19.57 9.21 -20.25
N ASP A 97 18.87 9.69 -21.30
CA ASP A 97 17.44 9.50 -21.42
C ASP A 97 17.08 8.02 -21.45
N PHE A 98 16.08 7.64 -20.66
CA PHE A 98 15.60 6.27 -20.54
C PHE A 98 14.08 6.24 -20.45
N VAL A 99 13.52 5.06 -20.64
CA VAL A 99 12.09 4.78 -20.42
C VAL A 99 11.92 3.81 -19.25
N ILE A 100 10.77 3.91 -18.57
CA ILE A 100 10.36 2.90 -17.60
C ILE A 100 9.92 1.65 -18.36
N GLU A 101 10.54 0.52 -18.05
CA GLU A 101 10.33 -0.77 -18.71
C GLU A 101 9.52 -1.75 -17.83
N THR A 102 9.00 -1.29 -16.70
CA THR A 102 8.22 -2.13 -15.79
C THR A 102 6.98 -2.66 -16.50
N SER A 103 6.75 -3.96 -16.39
CA SER A 103 5.64 -4.67 -17.02
C SER A 103 4.89 -5.52 -16.00
N ASN A 104 3.72 -6.05 -16.38
CA ASN A 104 2.88 -6.89 -15.52
C ASN A 104 2.52 -6.21 -14.20
N VAL A 105 2.13 -4.93 -14.26
CA VAL A 105 1.69 -4.14 -13.11
C VAL A 105 0.17 -4.14 -13.05
N ASP A 106 -0.40 -4.45 -11.89
CA ASP A 106 -1.85 -4.43 -11.68
C ASP A 106 -2.41 -3.02 -11.83
N ASP A 107 -3.65 -2.93 -12.26
CA ASP A 107 -4.32 -1.67 -12.61
C ASP A 107 -4.44 -0.73 -11.40
N GLU A 108 -4.52 -1.29 -10.20
CA GLU A 108 -4.53 -0.56 -8.93
C GLU A 108 -3.26 0.28 -8.71
N ILE A 109 -2.16 -0.08 -9.34
CA ILE A 109 -0.89 0.70 -9.32
C ILE A 109 -0.74 1.52 -10.60
N ALA A 110 -1.05 0.90 -11.76
CA ALA A 110 -0.70 1.48 -13.08
C ALA A 110 -1.73 2.48 -13.59
N LEU A 111 -3.02 2.32 -13.29
CA LEU A 111 -4.12 3.03 -13.94
C LEU A 111 -5.10 3.71 -12.96
N MET A 112 -5.24 3.19 -11.75
CA MET A 112 -6.23 3.69 -10.79
C MET A 112 -5.60 4.70 -9.83
N ALA A 113 -6.10 5.94 -9.86
CA ALA A 113 -5.72 6.97 -8.89
C ALA A 113 -6.66 6.89 -7.67
N GLY A 114 -6.30 6.06 -6.69
CA GLY A 114 -7.08 5.86 -5.47
C GLY A 114 -6.25 5.93 -4.19
N PRO A 115 -6.88 6.02 -3.03
CA PRO A 115 -6.18 6.04 -1.74
C PRO A 115 -5.38 4.76 -1.51
N GLN A 116 -4.22 4.91 -0.89
CA GLN A 116 -3.36 3.83 -0.43
C GLN A 116 -3.25 3.87 1.09
N LEU A 117 -3.43 2.72 1.74
CA LEU A 117 -3.24 2.58 3.18
C LEU A 117 -1.86 2.02 3.50
N VAL A 118 -1.36 2.34 4.68
CA VAL A 118 -0.22 1.66 5.33
C VAL A 118 -0.72 1.11 6.66
N VAL A 119 -0.39 -0.14 6.96
CA VAL A 119 -0.86 -0.83 8.16
C VAL A 119 0.23 -1.76 8.70
N PRO A 120 0.44 -1.86 10.04
CA PRO A 120 1.37 -2.80 10.62
C PRO A 120 0.90 -4.24 10.40
N VAL A 121 1.76 -5.08 9.81
CA VAL A 121 1.41 -6.47 9.48
C VAL A 121 1.57 -7.43 10.67
N ASP A 122 2.22 -7.03 11.75
CA ASP A 122 2.31 -7.78 13.01
C ASP A 122 0.94 -7.98 13.66
N ASN A 123 0.00 -7.07 13.42
CA ASN A 123 -1.36 -7.14 13.93
C ASN A 123 -2.33 -7.67 12.86
N ALA A 124 -2.69 -8.96 12.93
CA ALA A 124 -3.54 -9.64 11.96
C ALA A 124 -4.90 -8.94 11.77
N ARG A 125 -5.52 -8.42 12.84
CA ARG A 125 -6.80 -7.71 12.76
C ARG A 125 -6.67 -6.39 11.99
N PHE A 126 -5.61 -5.63 12.21
CA PHE A 126 -5.36 -4.39 11.49
C PHE A 126 -5.04 -4.67 10.01
N ALA A 127 -4.22 -5.67 9.74
CA ALA A 127 -3.89 -6.11 8.40
C ALA A 127 -5.14 -6.51 7.59
N LEU A 128 -6.03 -7.31 8.19
CA LEU A 128 -7.31 -7.72 7.60
C LEU A 128 -8.26 -6.54 7.39
N ASN A 129 -8.37 -5.62 8.37
CA ASN A 129 -9.23 -4.45 8.24
C ASN A 129 -8.79 -3.56 7.08
N ALA A 130 -7.48 -3.32 6.93
CA ALA A 130 -6.95 -2.50 5.85
C ALA A 130 -7.11 -3.18 4.48
N ALA A 131 -6.84 -4.49 4.39
CA ALA A 131 -7.09 -5.25 3.16
C ALA A 131 -8.58 -5.20 2.73
N ASN A 132 -9.49 -5.26 3.68
CA ASN A 132 -10.93 -5.22 3.43
C ASN A 132 -11.49 -3.80 3.23
N ALA A 133 -10.69 -2.76 3.45
CA ALA A 133 -11.10 -1.37 3.27
C ALA A 133 -11.20 -0.93 1.79
N ARG A 134 -11.07 -1.87 0.83
CA ARG A 134 -11.32 -1.59 -0.60
C ARG A 134 -12.70 -0.98 -0.79
N TRP A 135 -13.71 -1.52 -0.14
CA TRP A 135 -15.08 -1.05 -0.22
C TRP A 135 -15.51 -0.46 1.12
N GLY A 136 -15.79 0.83 1.13
CA GLY A 136 -16.21 1.57 2.29
C GLY A 136 -17.62 2.13 2.15
N SER A 137 -18.42 2.09 3.23
CA SER A 137 -19.71 2.74 3.32
C SER A 137 -19.53 4.25 3.41
N LEU A 138 -20.13 4.99 2.48
CA LEU A 138 -20.19 6.44 2.54
C LEU A 138 -21.07 6.89 3.71
N TYR A 139 -22.19 6.21 3.94
CA TYR A 139 -23.11 6.55 5.03
C TYR A 139 -22.43 6.38 6.39
N ASP A 140 -21.75 5.28 6.63
CA ASP A 140 -21.01 5.05 7.87
C ASP A 140 -19.90 6.08 8.08
N ALA A 141 -19.15 6.41 7.00
CA ALA A 141 -18.08 7.39 7.05
C ALA A 141 -18.62 8.79 7.38
N LEU A 142 -19.72 9.21 6.78
CA LEU A 142 -20.35 10.50 7.06
C LEU A 142 -20.96 10.54 8.46
N TYR A 143 -21.64 9.45 8.88
CA TYR A 143 -22.27 9.38 10.19
C TYR A 143 -21.24 9.39 11.33
N GLY A 144 -20.12 8.70 11.17
CA GLY A 144 -19.09 8.51 12.20
C GLY A 144 -18.08 9.65 12.35
N THR A 145 -17.96 10.56 11.36
CA THR A 145 -16.94 11.60 11.32
C THR A 145 -17.51 13.00 11.61
N ASP A 146 -16.68 14.03 11.54
CA ASP A 146 -17.05 15.44 11.73
C ASP A 146 -17.48 16.16 10.44
N VAL A 147 -17.54 15.45 9.31
CA VAL A 147 -18.09 15.98 8.05
C VAL A 147 -19.52 16.44 8.23
N ILE A 148 -20.35 15.66 8.93
CA ILE A 148 -21.69 16.08 9.36
C ILE A 148 -21.59 16.72 10.75
N SER A 149 -21.91 18.02 10.83
CA SER A 149 -21.91 18.78 12.09
C SER A 149 -22.82 18.13 13.13
N GLU A 150 -22.41 18.19 14.40
CA GLU A 150 -23.22 17.74 15.54
C GLU A 150 -24.19 18.79 16.06
N GLN A 151 -24.35 19.93 15.39
CA GLN A 151 -25.27 21.00 15.78
C GLN A 151 -26.74 20.67 15.42
N ASP A 152 -27.67 21.39 16.03
CA ASP A 152 -29.09 21.37 15.74
C ASP A 152 -29.71 19.97 15.82
N GLY A 153 -29.37 19.22 16.85
CA GLY A 153 -29.95 17.91 17.13
C GLY A 153 -29.34 16.75 16.32
N ALA A 154 -28.20 16.99 15.62
CA ALA A 154 -27.53 15.98 14.81
C ALA A 154 -26.30 15.37 15.53
N GLU A 155 -26.29 15.35 16.86
CA GLU A 155 -25.23 14.76 17.65
C GLU A 155 -25.06 13.27 17.35
N LYS A 156 -23.82 12.78 17.39
CA LYS A 156 -23.53 11.34 17.37
C LYS A 156 -24.07 10.75 18.67
N GLY A 157 -25.25 10.14 18.63
CA GLY A 157 -25.96 9.71 19.81
C GLY A 157 -25.13 8.81 20.73
N ALA A 158 -25.16 9.06 22.04
CA ALA A 158 -24.56 8.24 23.07
C ALA A 158 -25.36 6.92 23.24
N GLY A 159 -25.27 6.01 22.27
CA GLY A 159 -25.84 4.66 22.37
C GLY A 159 -27.00 4.34 21.44
N GLY A 160 -27.21 5.07 20.34
CA GLY A 160 -28.24 4.74 19.36
C GLY A 160 -28.18 5.56 18.07
N TYR A 161 -28.95 5.13 17.07
CA TYR A 161 -29.07 5.85 15.81
C TYR A 161 -29.84 7.16 16.02
N ASN A 162 -29.26 8.28 15.51
CA ASN A 162 -29.91 9.59 15.49
C ASN A 162 -30.51 9.86 14.10
N PRO A 163 -31.85 9.86 13.93
CA PRO A 163 -32.48 10.06 12.63
C PRO A 163 -32.24 11.44 12.03
N VAL A 164 -32.06 12.50 12.85
CA VAL A 164 -31.74 13.85 12.36
C VAL A 164 -30.39 13.83 11.67
N ARG A 165 -29.39 13.19 12.29
CA ARG A 165 -28.08 13.01 11.70
C ARG A 165 -28.14 12.11 10.46
N GLY A 166 -28.87 10.99 10.52
CA GLY A 166 -29.04 10.07 9.40
C GLY A 166 -29.64 10.77 8.17
N ASN A 167 -30.65 11.62 8.35
CA ASN A 167 -31.22 12.38 7.24
C ASN A 167 -30.20 13.35 6.60
N ARG A 168 -29.32 13.97 7.40
CA ARG A 168 -28.24 14.81 6.87
C ARG A 168 -27.20 13.98 6.09
N VAL A 169 -26.92 12.76 6.54
CA VAL A 169 -26.03 11.82 5.83
C VAL A 169 -26.61 11.48 4.46
N VAL A 170 -27.90 11.09 4.41
CA VAL A 170 -28.59 10.75 3.15
C VAL A 170 -28.62 11.95 2.20
N ALA A 171 -28.93 13.13 2.70
CA ALA A 171 -28.94 14.35 1.88
C ALA A 171 -27.54 14.68 1.33
N TYR A 172 -26.49 14.62 2.17
CA TYR A 172 -25.10 14.83 1.74
C TYR A 172 -24.68 13.84 0.66
N ALA A 173 -25.04 12.57 0.84
CA ALA A 173 -24.71 11.53 -0.13
C ALA A 173 -25.47 11.72 -1.47
N ALA A 174 -26.71 12.20 -1.44
CA ALA A 174 -27.43 12.58 -2.66
C ALA A 174 -26.76 13.76 -3.38
N ASP A 175 -26.37 14.81 -2.65
CA ASP A 175 -25.63 15.96 -3.19
C ASP A 175 -24.28 15.51 -3.78
N PHE A 176 -23.59 14.55 -3.13
CA PHE A 176 -22.35 13.96 -3.65
C PHE A 176 -22.58 13.24 -4.99
N LEU A 177 -23.66 12.44 -5.10
CA LEU A 177 -24.02 11.80 -6.35
C LEU A 177 -24.37 12.83 -7.44
N ASP A 178 -25.12 13.88 -7.11
CA ASP A 178 -25.48 14.94 -8.06
C ASP A 178 -24.25 15.69 -8.61
N GLN A 179 -23.21 15.86 -7.79
CA GLN A 179 -21.97 16.51 -8.21
C GLN A 179 -21.10 15.62 -9.11
N HIS A 180 -21.04 14.32 -8.85
CA HIS A 180 -20.11 13.40 -9.51
C HIS A 180 -20.73 12.52 -10.59
N LEU A 181 -22.03 12.28 -10.50
CA LEU A 181 -22.85 11.43 -11.37
C LEU A 181 -24.14 12.16 -11.75
N PRO A 182 -24.07 13.39 -12.30
CA PRO A 182 -25.24 14.25 -12.50
C PRO A 182 -26.28 13.60 -13.39
N LEU A 183 -27.56 13.84 -13.05
CA LEU A 183 -28.71 13.43 -13.85
C LEU A 183 -29.05 14.48 -14.92
N THR A 184 -29.68 14.07 -16.01
CA THR A 184 -30.21 14.99 -17.04
C THR A 184 -31.33 15.85 -16.50
N GLU A 185 -32.13 15.32 -15.59
CA GLU A 185 -33.26 15.99 -14.93
C GLU A 185 -33.31 15.58 -13.46
N GLY A 186 -33.51 16.53 -12.55
CA GLY A 186 -33.68 16.32 -11.12
C GLY A 186 -32.42 16.02 -10.33
N SER A 187 -32.57 15.31 -9.22
CA SER A 187 -31.52 14.99 -8.24
C SER A 187 -31.62 13.53 -7.81
N HIS A 188 -30.48 12.94 -7.46
CA HIS A 188 -30.43 11.58 -6.87
C HIS A 188 -31.25 11.48 -5.58
N GLY A 189 -31.41 12.56 -4.83
CA GLY A 189 -32.27 12.60 -3.64
C GLY A 189 -33.75 12.48 -3.92
N ALA A 190 -34.19 12.66 -5.16
CA ALA A 190 -35.58 12.55 -5.59
C ALA A 190 -35.87 11.30 -6.45
N VAL A 191 -34.95 10.35 -6.51
CA VAL A 191 -35.17 9.12 -7.28
C VAL A 191 -36.08 8.16 -6.54
N SER A 192 -37.11 7.66 -7.24
CA SER A 192 -38.07 6.67 -6.74
C SER A 192 -37.77 5.24 -7.23
N SER A 193 -37.07 5.08 -8.34
CA SER A 193 -36.63 3.74 -8.80
C SER A 193 -35.46 3.80 -9.78
N TYR A 194 -34.69 2.72 -9.77
CA TYR A 194 -33.67 2.39 -10.76
C TYR A 194 -34.04 1.09 -11.48
N SER A 195 -33.78 1.03 -12.79
CA SER A 195 -33.90 -0.19 -13.58
C SER A 195 -32.90 -0.18 -14.74
N VAL A 196 -32.58 -1.35 -15.27
CA VAL A 196 -31.70 -1.47 -16.44
C VAL A 196 -32.52 -1.97 -17.63
N VAL A 197 -32.54 -1.20 -18.71
CA VAL A 197 -33.31 -1.51 -19.91
C VAL A 197 -32.39 -1.41 -21.11
N ASN A 198 -32.23 -2.52 -21.85
CA ASN A 198 -31.37 -2.60 -23.03
C ASN A 198 -29.91 -2.15 -22.77
N GLY A 199 -29.39 -2.43 -21.58
CA GLY A 199 -28.02 -2.04 -21.20
C GLY A 199 -27.85 -0.60 -20.71
N GLU A 200 -28.92 0.18 -20.65
CA GLU A 200 -28.91 1.56 -20.14
C GLU A 200 -29.59 1.65 -18.76
N LEU A 201 -29.05 2.53 -17.92
CA LEU A 201 -29.67 2.84 -16.62
C LEU A 201 -30.87 3.78 -16.84
N ASN A 202 -32.03 3.32 -16.47
CA ASN A 202 -33.26 4.10 -16.42
C ASN A 202 -33.57 4.53 -14.98
N ILE A 203 -33.85 5.81 -14.78
CA ILE A 203 -34.07 6.45 -13.47
C ILE A 203 -35.42 7.11 -13.51
N VAL A 204 -36.25 6.83 -12.50
CA VAL A 204 -37.57 7.49 -12.36
C VAL A 204 -37.55 8.34 -11.09
N LEU A 205 -37.93 9.60 -11.20
CA LEU A 205 -38.06 10.52 -10.08
C LEU A 205 -39.42 10.37 -9.38
N GLU A 206 -39.53 10.85 -8.15
CA GLU A 206 -40.80 10.89 -7.39
C GLU A 206 -41.92 11.65 -8.12
N SER A 207 -41.56 12.63 -8.95
CA SER A 207 -42.44 13.37 -9.84
C SER A 207 -43.02 12.54 -10.99
N GLY A 208 -42.50 11.31 -11.20
CA GLY A 208 -42.81 10.46 -12.36
C GLY A 208 -42.02 10.81 -13.62
N ILE A 209 -41.09 11.77 -13.57
CA ILE A 209 -40.21 12.12 -14.68
C ILE A 209 -39.15 11.04 -14.82
N GLU A 210 -38.91 10.56 -16.06
CA GLU A 210 -37.80 9.71 -16.40
C GLU A 210 -36.52 10.57 -16.58
N SER A 211 -35.44 10.13 -16.00
CA SER A 211 -34.11 10.77 -16.08
C SER A 211 -33.04 9.75 -16.41
N ARG A 212 -31.83 10.24 -16.72
CA ARG A 212 -30.66 9.44 -17.06
C ARG A 212 -29.42 10.14 -16.52
N LEU A 213 -28.28 9.42 -16.48
CA LEU A 213 -27.00 10.07 -16.25
C LEU A 213 -26.69 11.05 -17.40
N GLN A 214 -26.13 12.21 -17.09
CA GLN A 214 -25.61 13.13 -18.11
C GLN A 214 -24.48 12.50 -18.92
N ASN A 215 -23.61 11.70 -18.27
CA ASN A 215 -22.63 10.87 -18.91
C ASN A 215 -23.00 9.38 -18.75
N PRO A 216 -23.56 8.74 -19.79
CA PRO A 216 -23.98 7.34 -19.72
C PRO A 216 -22.82 6.36 -19.50
N ASP A 217 -21.57 6.72 -19.85
CA ASP A 217 -20.39 5.87 -19.64
C ASP A 217 -20.06 5.68 -18.14
N GLN A 218 -20.68 6.46 -17.28
CA GLN A 218 -20.55 6.28 -15.82
C GLN A 218 -21.41 5.12 -15.27
N PHE A 219 -22.30 4.54 -16.04
CA PHE A 219 -22.99 3.31 -15.65
C PHE A 219 -22.13 2.10 -16.02
N ALA A 220 -21.64 1.39 -15.00
CA ALA A 220 -20.73 0.26 -15.18
C ALA A 220 -21.45 -1.11 -15.11
N GLY A 221 -22.59 -1.19 -14.41
CA GLY A 221 -23.31 -2.45 -14.23
C GLY A 221 -24.28 -2.45 -13.07
N TYR A 222 -24.71 -3.64 -12.67
CA TYR A 222 -25.72 -3.79 -11.62
C TYR A 222 -25.62 -5.13 -10.89
N ALA A 223 -26.18 -5.20 -9.70
CA ALA A 223 -26.40 -6.43 -8.94
C ALA A 223 -27.90 -6.75 -8.88
N GLY A 224 -28.27 -8.04 -8.85
CA GLY A 224 -29.66 -8.49 -8.83
C GLY A 224 -30.28 -8.55 -10.23
N ALA A 225 -31.60 -8.36 -10.32
CA ALA A 225 -32.34 -8.39 -11.58
C ALA A 225 -32.33 -7.01 -12.28
N ALA A 226 -32.20 -6.99 -13.60
CA ALA A 226 -32.14 -5.75 -14.37
C ALA A 226 -33.37 -4.84 -14.14
N GLU A 227 -34.57 -5.41 -14.05
CA GLU A 227 -35.80 -4.67 -13.84
C GLU A 227 -35.95 -4.12 -12.42
N LYS A 228 -35.26 -4.74 -11.46
CA LYS A 228 -35.29 -4.37 -10.04
C LYS A 228 -33.93 -4.71 -9.40
N PRO A 229 -32.91 -3.90 -9.65
CA PRO A 229 -31.57 -4.18 -9.14
C PRO A 229 -31.49 -4.02 -7.61
N ASP A 230 -30.62 -4.83 -6.99
CA ASP A 230 -30.24 -4.71 -5.59
C ASP A 230 -29.07 -3.74 -5.41
N GLY A 231 -28.39 -3.40 -6.51
CA GLY A 231 -27.30 -2.44 -6.54
C GLY A 231 -27.06 -1.90 -7.95
N ILE A 232 -26.72 -0.62 -8.04
CA ILE A 232 -26.29 0.04 -9.28
C ILE A 232 -24.82 0.38 -9.16
N LEU A 233 -24.01 -0.14 -10.08
CA LEU A 233 -22.58 0.10 -10.12
C LEU A 233 -22.27 1.26 -11.07
N MET A 234 -21.66 2.29 -10.52
CA MET A 234 -21.23 3.48 -11.22
C MET A 234 -19.70 3.53 -11.30
N LEU A 235 -19.16 4.27 -12.27
CA LEU A 235 -17.75 4.51 -12.47
C LEU A 235 -17.46 6.02 -12.53
N ASN A 236 -16.53 6.50 -11.70
CA ASN A 236 -16.06 7.87 -11.75
C ASN A 236 -14.55 7.93 -11.54
N ASN A 237 -13.81 8.54 -12.45
CA ASN A 237 -12.34 8.63 -12.42
C ASN A 237 -11.64 7.27 -12.23
N GLY A 238 -12.18 6.20 -12.80
CA GLY A 238 -11.64 4.85 -12.69
C GLY A 238 -11.97 4.12 -11.37
N LEU A 239 -12.73 4.75 -10.46
CA LEU A 239 -13.19 4.16 -9.19
C LEU A 239 -14.68 3.85 -9.25
N HIS A 240 -15.06 2.71 -8.69
CA HIS A 240 -16.47 2.31 -8.65
C HIS A 240 -17.17 2.85 -7.41
N LEU A 241 -18.46 3.15 -7.60
CA LEU A 241 -19.43 3.41 -6.54
C LEU A 241 -20.62 2.47 -6.74
N GLU A 242 -21.12 1.86 -5.68
CA GLU A 242 -22.32 1.03 -5.70
C GLU A 242 -23.43 1.69 -4.89
N ILE A 243 -24.52 2.08 -5.55
CA ILE A 243 -25.75 2.48 -4.88
C ILE A 243 -26.45 1.21 -4.45
N GLN A 244 -26.47 0.91 -3.16
CA GLN A 244 -27.12 -0.28 -2.60
C GLN A 244 -28.60 -0.05 -2.36
N ILE A 245 -29.44 -0.97 -2.84
CA ILE A 245 -30.89 -0.85 -2.80
C ILE A 245 -31.48 -2.03 -2.02
N ASP A 246 -32.14 -1.74 -0.90
CA ASP A 246 -32.91 -2.70 -0.12
C ASP A 246 -34.02 -1.96 0.63
N PRO A 247 -35.26 -2.01 0.14
CA PRO A 247 -36.39 -1.31 0.79
C PRO A 247 -36.81 -1.94 2.13
N ASN A 248 -36.24 -3.07 2.53
CA ASN A 248 -36.51 -3.68 3.84
C ASN A 248 -35.42 -3.33 4.89
N ASP A 249 -34.35 -2.69 4.48
CA ASP A 249 -33.32 -2.22 5.38
C ASP A 249 -33.83 -1.09 6.28
N SER A 250 -33.21 -0.93 7.45
CA SER A 250 -33.59 0.10 8.44
C SER A 250 -33.49 1.54 7.91
N ILE A 251 -32.59 1.79 6.97
CA ILE A 251 -32.40 3.09 6.28
C ILE A 251 -33.15 3.09 4.95
N GLY A 252 -33.00 2.04 4.14
CA GLY A 252 -33.60 1.96 2.81
C GLY A 252 -35.13 2.03 2.79
N LYS A 253 -35.84 1.59 3.84
CA LYS A 253 -37.31 1.68 3.96
C LYS A 253 -37.81 3.13 3.94
N ASP A 254 -37.02 4.09 4.37
CA ASP A 254 -37.39 5.50 4.43
C ASP A 254 -36.94 6.28 3.17
N HIS A 255 -36.21 5.62 2.24
CA HIS A 255 -35.77 6.19 0.96
C HIS A 255 -36.75 5.79 -0.17
N PRO A 256 -37.23 6.73 -1.03
CA PRO A 256 -38.22 6.42 -2.08
C PRO A 256 -37.78 5.28 -3.02
N ALA A 257 -36.49 5.24 -3.40
CA ALA A 257 -35.91 4.17 -4.23
C ALA A 257 -35.36 2.98 -3.41
N GLY A 258 -35.50 2.96 -2.08
CA GLY A 258 -34.96 1.91 -1.23
C GLY A 258 -33.42 1.97 -1.05
N VAL A 259 -32.77 3.09 -1.34
CA VAL A 259 -31.32 3.23 -1.16
C VAL A 259 -30.97 3.17 0.32
N LYS A 260 -30.11 2.21 0.68
CA LYS A 260 -29.68 1.99 2.06
C LYS A 260 -28.26 2.45 2.35
N ASP A 261 -27.42 2.51 1.32
CA ASP A 261 -26.03 2.95 1.42
C ASP A 261 -25.43 3.23 0.04
N ILE A 262 -24.27 3.86 0.04
CA ILE A 262 -23.39 4.00 -1.12
C ILE A 262 -22.04 3.42 -0.72
N LEU A 263 -21.63 2.33 -1.38
CA LEU A 263 -20.29 1.79 -1.21
C LEU A 263 -19.35 2.40 -2.25
N MET A 264 -18.16 2.77 -1.80
CA MET A 264 -17.14 3.36 -2.65
C MET A 264 -15.88 2.51 -2.66
N GLU A 265 -15.20 2.41 -3.78
CA GLU A 265 -13.80 1.97 -3.79
C GLU A 265 -12.95 3.00 -3.04
N SER A 266 -12.53 2.65 -1.83
CA SER A 266 -11.87 3.54 -0.88
C SER A 266 -10.38 3.28 -0.82
N ALA A 267 -9.94 2.11 -0.35
CA ALA A 267 -8.54 1.73 -0.31
C ALA A 267 -8.21 0.82 -1.49
N VAL A 268 -7.67 1.38 -2.56
CA VAL A 268 -7.34 0.65 -3.79
C VAL A 268 -6.15 -0.28 -3.57
N SER A 269 -5.16 0.19 -2.82
CA SER A 269 -4.00 -0.61 -2.43
C SER A 269 -3.67 -0.40 -0.95
N THR A 270 -2.98 -1.38 -0.36
CA THR A 270 -2.56 -1.36 1.04
C THR A 270 -1.13 -1.86 1.16
N ILE A 271 -0.27 -1.09 1.79
CA ILE A 271 1.08 -1.49 2.17
C ILE A 271 0.99 -2.19 3.53
N GLN A 272 1.27 -3.49 3.53
CA GLN A 272 1.47 -4.29 4.74
C GLN A 272 2.90 -4.04 5.22
N ASP A 273 3.04 -3.36 6.33
CA ASP A 273 4.31 -2.80 6.77
C ASP A 273 5.06 -3.75 7.70
N CYS A 274 6.33 -4.03 7.38
CA CYS A 274 7.27 -4.73 8.26
C CYS A 274 8.27 -3.76 8.92
N GLU A 275 8.12 -2.45 8.71
CA GLU A 275 9.10 -1.43 9.07
C GLU A 275 8.53 -0.46 10.11
N ASP A 276 8.43 0.84 9.86
CA ASP A 276 8.23 1.90 10.84
C ASP A 276 6.98 1.75 11.74
N SER A 277 5.90 1.16 11.26
CA SER A 277 4.70 0.94 12.06
C SER A 277 4.72 -0.35 12.88
N VAL A 278 5.79 -1.14 12.79
CA VAL A 278 5.95 -2.44 13.45
C VAL A 278 7.08 -2.37 14.49
N ALA A 279 6.88 -2.98 15.64
CA ALA A 279 7.93 -3.23 16.64
C ALA A 279 8.26 -4.73 16.65
N ALA A 280 9.04 -5.19 15.68
CA ALA A 280 9.54 -6.57 15.60
C ALA A 280 11.02 -6.58 16.05
N VAL A 281 11.25 -6.89 17.31
CA VAL A 281 12.56 -6.73 17.98
C VAL A 281 13.34 -8.03 18.09
N ASP A 282 12.72 -9.17 17.85
CA ASP A 282 13.33 -10.48 17.94
C ASP A 282 12.78 -11.47 16.89
N ALA A 283 13.26 -12.71 16.93
CA ALA A 283 12.86 -13.75 16.00
C ALA A 283 11.38 -14.16 16.13
N GLU A 284 10.80 -14.09 17.33
CA GLU A 284 9.39 -14.41 17.57
C GLU A 284 8.49 -13.38 16.86
N ASP A 285 8.78 -12.11 17.07
CA ASP A 285 8.07 -10.99 16.41
C ASP A 285 8.18 -11.09 14.88
N LYS A 286 9.39 -11.32 14.34
CA LYS A 286 9.60 -11.49 12.89
C LYS A 286 8.85 -12.69 12.33
N THR A 287 8.82 -13.80 13.06
CA THR A 287 8.06 -15.00 12.69
C THR A 287 6.57 -14.68 12.60
N GLN A 288 6.02 -13.91 13.54
CA GLN A 288 4.63 -13.48 13.52
C GLN A 288 4.32 -12.56 12.33
N VAL A 289 5.20 -11.59 12.05
CA VAL A 289 5.10 -10.71 10.88
C VAL A 289 5.00 -11.52 9.59
N TYR A 290 5.92 -12.46 9.38
CA TYR A 290 5.92 -13.30 8.18
C TYR A 290 4.75 -14.28 8.13
N ALA A 291 4.29 -14.80 9.27
CA ALA A 291 3.12 -15.67 9.34
C ALA A 291 1.83 -14.93 8.95
N ASN A 292 1.67 -13.68 9.35
CA ASN A 292 0.52 -12.85 8.95
C ASN A 292 0.57 -12.52 7.47
N TRP A 293 1.73 -12.10 6.94
CA TRP A 293 1.91 -11.87 5.49
C TRP A 293 1.63 -13.13 4.66
N LEU A 294 2.14 -14.29 5.11
CA LEU A 294 1.85 -15.57 4.49
C LEU A 294 0.34 -15.87 4.46
N GLY A 295 -0.35 -15.63 5.56
CA GLY A 295 -1.81 -15.84 5.65
C GLY A 295 -2.59 -14.92 4.71
N LEU A 296 -2.12 -13.69 4.49
CA LEU A 296 -2.68 -12.78 3.48
C LEU A 296 -2.46 -13.31 2.06
N MET A 297 -1.24 -13.78 1.74
CA MET A 297 -0.90 -14.32 0.42
C MET A 297 -1.58 -15.66 0.12
N LYS A 298 -1.86 -16.46 1.14
CA LYS A 298 -2.67 -17.68 1.04
C LYS A 298 -4.18 -17.42 1.05
N GLY A 299 -4.59 -16.20 1.42
CA GLY A 299 -6.00 -15.85 1.55
C GLY A 299 -6.71 -16.57 2.71
N ASP A 300 -5.97 -17.02 3.72
CA ASP A 300 -6.49 -17.76 4.87
C ASP A 300 -6.23 -17.12 6.22
N LEU A 301 -5.66 -15.90 6.24
CA LEU A 301 -5.51 -15.15 7.49
C LEU A 301 -6.88 -14.90 8.10
N ALA A 302 -7.02 -15.24 9.37
CA ALA A 302 -8.25 -15.01 10.14
C ALA A 302 -7.91 -14.64 11.57
N GLU A 303 -8.74 -13.77 12.17
CA GLU A 303 -8.61 -13.33 13.56
C GLU A 303 -9.96 -13.36 14.25
N GLU A 304 -10.00 -13.88 15.48
CA GLU A 304 -11.20 -13.96 16.30
C GLU A 304 -11.09 -13.02 17.50
N PHE A 305 -12.07 -12.18 17.71
CA PHE A 305 -12.11 -11.26 18.84
C PHE A 305 -13.52 -11.07 19.38
N ASN A 306 -13.63 -10.71 20.66
CA ASN A 306 -14.91 -10.43 21.30
C ASN A 306 -15.38 -8.98 21.00
N LYS A 307 -16.60 -8.84 20.49
CA LYS A 307 -17.27 -7.55 20.29
C LYS A 307 -18.71 -7.61 20.84
N GLY A 308 -19.00 -6.82 21.86
CA GLY A 308 -20.34 -6.75 22.44
C GLY A 308 -20.86 -8.08 23.01
N GLY A 309 -19.99 -8.96 23.49
CA GLY A 309 -20.34 -10.26 24.05
C GLY A 309 -20.48 -11.41 23.02
N SER A 310 -20.21 -11.14 21.74
CA SER A 310 -20.18 -12.15 20.68
C SER A 310 -18.76 -12.28 20.10
N VAL A 311 -18.36 -13.51 19.77
CA VAL A 311 -17.11 -13.76 19.02
C VAL A 311 -17.33 -13.37 17.58
N VAL A 312 -16.50 -12.45 17.08
CA VAL A 312 -16.47 -12.04 15.68
C VAL A 312 -15.20 -12.62 15.04
N ARG A 313 -15.39 -13.38 13.97
CA ARG A 313 -14.29 -13.84 13.12
C ARG A 313 -14.10 -12.85 11.97
N ARG A 314 -12.89 -12.31 11.84
CA ARG A 314 -12.48 -11.47 10.73
C ARG A 314 -11.60 -12.28 9.78
N GLU A 315 -11.90 -12.22 8.50
CA GLU A 315 -11.13 -12.83 7.42
C GLU A 315 -11.16 -11.94 6.18
N LEU A 316 -10.41 -12.27 5.14
CA LEU A 316 -10.40 -11.51 3.89
C LEU A 316 -11.77 -11.60 3.19
N ASN A 317 -12.27 -10.47 2.71
CA ASN A 317 -13.50 -10.42 1.93
C ASN A 317 -13.35 -11.15 0.60
N GLY A 318 -14.40 -11.85 0.17
CA GLY A 318 -14.52 -12.39 -1.20
C GLY A 318 -14.65 -11.28 -2.25
N ASP A 319 -14.47 -11.66 -3.49
CA ASP A 319 -14.70 -10.76 -4.61
C ASP A 319 -16.20 -10.47 -4.78
N ARG A 320 -16.54 -9.34 -5.41
CA ARG A 320 -17.90 -8.84 -5.57
C ARG A 320 -18.40 -9.14 -6.97
N SER A 321 -19.60 -9.73 -7.07
CA SER A 321 -20.19 -10.16 -8.35
C SER A 321 -21.28 -9.17 -8.80
N TYR A 322 -21.21 -8.81 -10.08
CA TYR A 322 -22.16 -7.93 -10.75
C TYR A 322 -22.49 -8.48 -12.14
N CYS A 323 -23.43 -7.84 -12.82
CA CYS A 323 -23.59 -7.92 -14.28
C CYS A 323 -23.07 -6.62 -14.90
N ASP A 324 -22.37 -6.72 -16.02
CA ASP A 324 -22.02 -5.54 -16.83
C ASP A 324 -23.26 -4.95 -17.52
N THR A 325 -23.09 -3.88 -18.28
CA THR A 325 -24.18 -3.23 -19.00
C THR A 325 -24.88 -4.14 -20.03
N ASN A 326 -24.21 -5.21 -20.50
CA ASN A 326 -24.76 -6.20 -21.43
C ASN A 326 -25.38 -7.41 -20.72
N GLY A 327 -25.37 -7.44 -19.39
CA GLY A 327 -25.86 -8.56 -18.59
C GLY A 327 -24.86 -9.71 -18.44
N ASN A 328 -23.60 -9.56 -18.86
CA ASN A 328 -22.58 -10.57 -18.65
C ASN A 328 -22.05 -10.52 -17.21
N PRO A 329 -21.65 -11.67 -16.62
CA PRO A 329 -21.00 -11.69 -15.32
C PRO A 329 -19.75 -10.82 -15.28
N MET A 330 -19.64 -9.98 -14.26
CA MET A 330 -18.48 -9.14 -13.96
C MET A 330 -18.09 -9.34 -12.49
N VAL A 331 -16.79 -9.40 -12.22
CA VAL A 331 -16.25 -9.58 -10.86
C VAL A 331 -15.26 -8.48 -10.57
N LEU A 332 -15.47 -7.79 -9.44
CA LEU A 332 -14.55 -6.80 -8.91
C LEU A 332 -13.87 -7.32 -7.65
N HIS A 333 -12.64 -6.89 -7.40
CA HIS A 333 -11.93 -7.24 -6.18
C HIS A 333 -12.68 -6.77 -4.94
N GLY A 334 -12.86 -7.67 -3.97
CA GLY A 334 -13.41 -7.33 -2.66
C GLY A 334 -12.39 -6.75 -1.69
N ARG A 335 -11.10 -6.79 -2.05
CA ARG A 335 -9.95 -6.39 -1.23
C ARG A 335 -9.07 -5.40 -1.97
N SER A 336 -8.30 -4.57 -1.22
CA SER A 336 -7.21 -3.79 -1.78
C SER A 336 -6.09 -4.69 -2.31
N LEU A 337 -5.38 -4.23 -3.33
CA LEU A 337 -4.13 -4.84 -3.77
C LEU A 337 -3.10 -4.68 -2.64
N LEU A 338 -2.50 -5.78 -2.20
CA LEU A 338 -1.55 -5.77 -1.11
C LEU A 338 -0.11 -5.65 -1.63
N LEU A 339 0.61 -4.69 -1.07
CA LEU A 339 2.05 -4.54 -1.15
C LEU A 339 2.64 -4.89 0.22
N VAL A 340 3.93 -5.20 0.28
CA VAL A 340 4.67 -5.35 1.54
C VAL A 340 5.81 -4.34 1.60
N ARG A 341 5.99 -3.66 2.75
CA ARG A 341 7.18 -2.82 2.96
C ARG A 341 8.19 -3.59 3.79
N ASN A 342 9.34 -3.88 3.19
CA ASN A 342 10.49 -4.47 3.88
C ASN A 342 11.24 -3.38 4.66
N VAL A 343 12.10 -3.75 5.62
CA VAL A 343 12.97 -2.77 6.27
C VAL A 343 14.10 -2.30 5.34
N GLY A 344 14.71 -1.16 5.69
CA GLY A 344 15.85 -0.57 4.97
C GLY A 344 17.14 -1.39 5.11
N HIS A 345 18.27 -0.77 4.71
CA HIS A 345 19.57 -1.46 4.70
C HIS A 345 20.33 -1.40 6.03
N LEU A 346 19.94 -0.51 6.95
CA LEU A 346 20.67 -0.25 8.19
C LEU A 346 20.47 -1.33 9.25
N MET A 347 19.25 -1.81 9.41
CA MET A 347 18.87 -2.68 10.53
C MET A 347 19.45 -4.08 10.39
N LYS A 348 19.82 -4.67 11.52
CA LYS A 348 20.28 -6.06 11.64
C LYS A 348 19.32 -6.85 12.52
N THR A 349 19.33 -8.16 12.37
CA THR A 349 18.54 -9.10 13.17
C THR A 349 19.37 -10.32 13.55
N ASP A 350 19.10 -10.87 14.73
CA ASP A 350 19.64 -12.14 15.21
C ASP A 350 18.74 -13.34 14.95
N ALA A 351 17.57 -13.13 14.31
CA ALA A 351 16.65 -14.21 13.91
C ALA A 351 17.34 -15.27 13.03
N VAL A 352 18.34 -14.84 12.26
CA VAL A 352 19.28 -15.69 11.53
C VAL A 352 20.69 -15.11 11.69
N LEU A 353 21.66 -15.95 11.96
CA LEU A 353 23.07 -15.56 11.99
C LEU A 353 23.81 -16.25 10.84
N LEU A 354 24.76 -15.55 10.22
CA LEU A 354 25.72 -16.12 9.28
C LEU A 354 27.12 -16.16 9.92
N ASP A 355 27.71 -17.34 10.07
CA ASP A 355 28.99 -17.53 10.79
C ASP A 355 28.96 -16.87 12.18
N GLY A 356 27.83 -16.92 12.88
CA GLY A 356 27.62 -16.35 14.23
C GLY A 356 27.44 -14.84 14.27
N LYS A 357 27.29 -14.16 13.13
CA LYS A 357 27.04 -12.70 13.04
C LYS A 357 25.61 -12.43 12.63
N GLU A 358 25.01 -11.39 13.23
CA GLU A 358 23.72 -10.84 12.81
C GLU A 358 23.73 -10.47 11.32
N ILE A 359 22.60 -10.69 10.65
CA ILE A 359 22.44 -10.40 9.23
C ILE A 359 21.64 -9.10 9.02
N PRO A 360 21.77 -8.44 7.84
CA PRO A 360 20.90 -7.33 7.49
C PRO A 360 19.43 -7.79 7.41
N GLU A 361 18.60 -7.18 8.21
CA GLU A 361 17.16 -7.53 8.31
C GLU A 361 16.42 -7.36 6.98
N GLY A 362 16.78 -6.34 6.19
CA GLY A 362 16.19 -6.10 4.89
C GLY A 362 16.50 -7.18 3.83
N ILE A 363 17.56 -7.97 4.00
CA ILE A 363 17.86 -9.14 3.15
C ILE A 363 16.96 -10.31 3.58
N LEU A 364 16.75 -10.51 4.89
CA LEU A 364 15.82 -11.50 5.41
C LEU A 364 14.39 -11.21 4.93
N ASP A 365 13.95 -9.96 5.07
CA ASP A 365 12.62 -9.54 4.60
C ASP A 365 12.42 -9.82 3.11
N ALA A 366 13.39 -9.47 2.26
CA ALA A 366 13.30 -9.70 0.83
C ALA A 366 13.07 -11.18 0.50
N MET A 367 13.79 -12.07 1.18
CA MET A 367 13.63 -13.51 0.99
C MET A 367 12.31 -14.04 1.52
N MET A 368 11.98 -13.73 2.78
CA MET A 368 10.81 -14.32 3.46
C MET A 368 9.49 -13.78 2.92
N THR A 369 9.40 -12.48 2.64
CA THR A 369 8.17 -11.89 2.08
C THR A 369 7.93 -12.36 0.65
N SER A 370 8.98 -12.56 -0.15
CA SER A 370 8.87 -13.09 -1.50
C SER A 370 8.50 -14.59 -1.50
N LEU A 371 9.08 -15.38 -0.60
CA LEU A 371 8.72 -16.80 -0.42
C LEU A 371 7.25 -16.94 -0.04
N ALA A 372 6.74 -16.12 0.89
CA ALA A 372 5.33 -16.11 1.24
C ALA A 372 4.43 -15.77 0.04
N ALA A 373 4.84 -14.80 -0.78
CA ALA A 373 4.08 -14.37 -1.96
C ALA A 373 4.06 -15.42 -3.10
N MET A 374 4.90 -16.46 -3.03
CA MET A 374 4.83 -17.59 -3.96
C MET A 374 3.46 -18.27 -3.99
N HIS A 375 2.71 -18.23 -2.88
CA HIS A 375 1.37 -18.80 -2.81
C HIS A 375 0.37 -18.04 -3.69
N ASP A 376 0.48 -16.71 -3.75
CA ASP A 376 -0.29 -15.88 -4.67
C ASP A 376 0.13 -16.14 -6.12
N LEU A 377 1.44 -16.08 -6.42
CA LEU A 377 1.98 -16.27 -7.76
C LEU A 377 1.60 -17.64 -8.37
N LYS A 378 1.51 -18.68 -7.54
CA LYS A 378 1.17 -20.04 -7.97
C LYS A 378 -0.33 -20.36 -7.90
N GLY A 379 -1.14 -19.41 -7.41
CA GLY A 379 -2.58 -19.59 -7.25
C GLY A 379 -2.93 -20.74 -6.30
N THR A 380 -2.08 -21.02 -5.30
CA THR A 380 -2.32 -22.07 -4.31
C THR A 380 -3.19 -21.60 -3.14
N GLY A 381 -3.40 -20.28 -3.04
CA GLY A 381 -4.24 -19.63 -2.03
C GLY A 381 -5.74 -19.70 -2.34
N LYS A 382 -6.56 -19.35 -1.36
CA LYS A 382 -8.03 -19.27 -1.51
C LYS A 382 -8.44 -18.03 -2.30
N LEU A 383 -7.68 -16.94 -2.17
CA LEU A 383 -7.95 -15.64 -2.75
C LEU A 383 -6.66 -15.10 -3.36
N GLY A 384 -6.70 -14.62 -4.61
CA GLY A 384 -5.56 -14.03 -5.28
C GLY A 384 -5.34 -12.58 -4.86
N ASN A 385 -4.09 -12.11 -4.92
CA ASN A 385 -3.69 -10.72 -4.72
C ASN A 385 -3.40 -10.03 -6.06
N SER A 386 -2.35 -10.45 -6.77
CA SER A 386 -1.98 -9.89 -8.07
C SER A 386 -2.63 -10.64 -9.22
N ARG A 387 -3.31 -9.92 -10.12
CA ARG A 387 -3.86 -10.48 -11.38
C ARG A 387 -2.82 -10.54 -12.50
N LYS A 388 -1.73 -9.78 -12.36
CA LYS A 388 -0.65 -9.71 -13.35
C LYS A 388 0.54 -10.59 -12.98
N GLY A 389 0.49 -11.29 -11.84
CA GLY A 389 1.55 -12.20 -11.39
C GLY A 389 2.81 -11.46 -10.93
N SER A 390 2.65 -10.38 -10.20
CA SER A 390 3.74 -9.58 -9.62
C SER A 390 3.68 -9.55 -8.10
N VAL A 391 4.84 -9.37 -7.48
CA VAL A 391 4.97 -9.09 -6.04
C VAL A 391 5.45 -7.66 -5.86
N TYR A 392 4.74 -6.89 -5.06
CA TYR A 392 4.98 -5.46 -4.87
C TYR A 392 5.66 -5.21 -3.54
N ILE A 393 6.92 -4.77 -3.57
CA ILE A 393 7.74 -4.53 -2.39
C ILE A 393 8.08 -3.04 -2.31
N VAL A 394 7.75 -2.41 -1.19
CA VAL A 394 8.19 -1.05 -0.89
C VAL A 394 9.53 -1.13 -0.18
N LYS A 395 10.53 -0.39 -0.67
CA LYS A 395 11.86 -0.36 -0.07
C LYS A 395 12.16 1.03 0.48
N PRO A 396 12.19 1.17 1.82
CA PRO A 396 12.40 2.44 2.50
C PRO A 396 13.88 2.79 2.68
N LYS A 397 14.13 4.05 3.02
CA LYS A 397 15.40 4.53 3.58
C LYS A 397 16.63 4.20 2.73
N MET A 398 16.50 4.22 1.39
CA MET A 398 17.63 4.07 0.47
C MET A 398 18.31 5.42 0.23
N HIS A 399 19.64 5.45 0.32
CA HIS A 399 20.46 6.62 0.10
C HIS A 399 21.15 6.59 -1.28
N GLY A 400 20.44 7.07 -2.29
CA GLY A 400 20.96 7.25 -3.64
C GLY A 400 20.88 6.00 -4.54
N PRO A 401 21.33 6.16 -5.79
CA PRO A 401 21.13 5.14 -6.84
C PRO A 401 21.90 3.85 -6.62
N GLU A 402 23.03 3.87 -5.88
CA GLU A 402 23.80 2.65 -5.57
C GLU A 402 23.02 1.72 -4.65
N GLU A 403 22.27 2.28 -3.68
CA GLU A 403 21.45 1.47 -2.79
C GLU A 403 20.19 0.97 -3.47
N VAL A 404 19.65 1.74 -4.44
CA VAL A 404 18.57 1.25 -5.32
C VAL A 404 19.07 0.10 -6.19
N ALA A 405 20.27 0.22 -6.80
CA ALA A 405 20.88 -0.84 -7.59
C ALA A 405 21.14 -2.10 -6.75
N PHE A 406 21.61 -1.94 -5.51
CA PHE A 406 21.76 -3.05 -4.56
C PHE A 406 20.43 -3.77 -4.33
N THR A 407 19.34 -3.04 -4.15
CA THR A 407 17.99 -3.63 -3.98
C THR A 407 17.55 -4.39 -5.23
N VAL A 408 17.82 -3.86 -6.42
CA VAL A 408 17.52 -4.52 -7.70
C VAL A 408 18.28 -5.84 -7.85
N ASP A 409 19.57 -5.84 -7.49
CA ASP A 409 20.40 -7.04 -7.50
C ASP A 409 19.93 -8.07 -6.48
N LEU A 410 19.60 -7.63 -5.25
CA LEU A 410 19.04 -8.50 -4.21
C LEU A 410 17.74 -9.18 -4.69
N PHE A 411 16.84 -8.43 -5.31
CA PHE A 411 15.60 -8.98 -5.83
C PHE A 411 15.84 -9.99 -6.96
N ALA A 412 16.83 -9.74 -7.84
CA ALA A 412 17.21 -10.69 -8.87
C ALA A 412 17.72 -12.01 -8.27
N MET A 413 18.56 -11.95 -7.24
CA MET A 413 19.05 -13.16 -6.56
C MET A 413 17.92 -13.91 -5.84
N VAL A 414 16.99 -13.20 -5.22
CA VAL A 414 15.80 -13.83 -4.60
C VAL A 414 14.92 -14.50 -5.67
N GLU A 415 14.71 -13.86 -6.81
CA GLU A 415 13.97 -14.47 -7.94
C GLU A 415 14.63 -15.75 -8.44
N ASP A 416 15.96 -15.77 -8.55
CA ASP A 416 16.72 -16.94 -8.97
C ASP A 416 16.57 -18.09 -7.97
N VAL A 417 16.69 -17.83 -6.66
CA VAL A 417 16.52 -18.85 -5.60
C VAL A 417 15.09 -19.42 -5.59
N LEU A 418 14.08 -18.55 -5.77
CA LEU A 418 12.68 -18.95 -5.78
C LEU A 418 12.23 -19.56 -7.12
N GLY A 419 13.06 -19.50 -8.17
CA GLY A 419 12.74 -20.00 -9.50
C GLY A 419 11.58 -19.27 -10.16
N ILE A 420 11.42 -17.98 -9.91
CA ILE A 420 10.41 -17.11 -10.52
C ILE A 420 11.01 -16.26 -11.65
N ALA A 421 10.16 -15.78 -12.54
CA ALA A 421 10.60 -15.00 -13.70
C ALA A 421 11.32 -13.70 -13.28
N PRO A 422 12.36 -13.27 -14.00
CA PRO A 422 13.03 -12.00 -13.72
C PRO A 422 12.06 -10.82 -13.74
N ASN A 423 12.26 -9.87 -12.82
CA ASN A 423 11.43 -8.69 -12.62
C ASN A 423 9.97 -8.99 -12.16
N THR A 424 9.71 -10.16 -11.60
CA THR A 424 8.46 -10.46 -10.88
C THR A 424 8.33 -9.60 -9.62
N LEU A 425 9.44 -9.43 -8.87
CA LEU A 425 9.51 -8.55 -7.71
C LEU A 425 9.62 -7.10 -8.18
N LYS A 426 8.60 -6.31 -7.90
CA LYS A 426 8.55 -4.87 -8.18
C LYS A 426 9.05 -4.08 -6.98
N VAL A 427 9.47 -2.85 -7.22
CA VAL A 427 9.96 -1.96 -6.16
C VAL A 427 9.21 -0.62 -6.16
N GLY A 428 8.64 -0.27 -5.02
CA GLY A 428 8.25 1.10 -4.69
C GLY A 428 9.41 1.79 -3.99
N ILE A 429 9.92 2.88 -4.56
CA ILE A 429 11.00 3.67 -3.97
C ILE A 429 10.39 4.71 -3.03
N MET A 430 10.85 4.70 -1.77
CA MET A 430 10.57 5.79 -0.85
C MET A 430 11.59 6.91 -1.09
N ASP A 431 11.11 8.06 -1.57
CA ASP A 431 11.91 9.28 -1.70
C ASP A 431 11.87 10.03 -0.36
N GLU A 432 12.67 9.59 0.57
CA GLU A 432 12.68 10.04 1.96
C GLU A 432 14.08 10.28 2.52
N GLU A 433 15.11 10.13 1.67
CA GLU A 433 16.49 10.44 2.03
C GLU A 433 17.04 11.51 1.08
N ARG A 434 17.80 12.47 1.63
CA ARG A 434 18.29 13.62 0.87
C ARG A 434 19.05 13.21 -0.39
N ARG A 435 19.95 12.21 -0.29
CA ARG A 435 20.74 11.75 -1.43
C ARG A 435 19.88 11.07 -2.51
N THR A 436 18.79 10.43 -2.13
CA THR A 436 17.81 9.88 -3.09
C THR A 436 17.05 11.01 -3.78
N THR A 437 16.57 12.00 -3.05
CA THR A 437 15.83 13.12 -3.64
C THR A 437 16.63 13.88 -4.70
N ILE A 438 17.86 14.23 -4.40
CA ILE A 438 18.69 15.03 -5.34
C ILE A 438 19.26 14.20 -6.51
N ASN A 439 19.18 12.86 -6.42
CA ASN A 439 19.58 11.93 -7.48
C ASN A 439 18.38 11.08 -7.96
N LEU A 440 17.15 11.59 -7.80
CA LEU A 440 15.94 10.79 -8.00
C LEU A 440 15.86 10.16 -9.40
N ARG A 441 16.27 10.90 -10.43
CA ARG A 441 16.29 10.38 -11.81
C ARG A 441 17.24 9.19 -11.96
N ALA A 442 18.41 9.23 -11.32
CA ALA A 442 19.36 8.12 -11.32
C ALA A 442 18.82 6.91 -10.51
N CYS A 443 18.14 7.16 -9.38
CA CYS A 443 17.46 6.11 -8.63
C CYS A 443 16.38 5.40 -9.47
N ILE A 444 15.56 6.16 -10.19
CA ILE A 444 14.54 5.60 -11.10
C ILE A 444 15.20 4.79 -12.22
N ALA A 445 16.27 5.31 -12.84
CA ALA A 445 16.99 4.62 -13.89
C ALA A 445 17.55 3.27 -13.43
N ALA A 446 18.12 3.21 -12.21
CA ALA A 446 18.63 1.97 -11.61
C ALA A 446 17.54 0.90 -11.46
N ALA A 447 16.30 1.30 -11.19
CA ALA A 447 15.15 0.39 -11.00
C ALA A 447 14.17 0.34 -12.20
N ARG A 448 14.51 0.88 -13.37
CA ARG A 448 13.60 1.12 -14.49
C ARG A 448 12.76 -0.08 -14.96
N LYS A 449 13.21 -1.32 -14.67
CA LYS A 449 12.51 -2.57 -15.00
C LYS A 449 11.58 -3.07 -13.90
N ARG A 450 11.67 -2.48 -12.70
CA ARG A 450 10.96 -2.94 -11.49
C ARG A 450 10.13 -1.87 -10.81
N ILE A 451 10.44 -0.59 -11.05
CA ILE A 451 9.81 0.53 -10.33
C ILE A 451 8.32 0.62 -10.62
N ILE A 452 7.53 0.80 -9.56
CA ILE A 452 6.07 0.93 -9.65
C ILE A 452 5.57 2.29 -9.19
N PHE A 453 6.25 2.94 -8.26
CA PHE A 453 5.95 4.30 -7.81
C PHE A 453 7.15 4.92 -7.09
N ILE A 454 7.05 6.21 -6.87
CA ILE A 454 7.83 6.97 -5.90
C ILE A 454 6.86 7.51 -4.87
N ASN A 455 7.19 7.31 -3.59
CA ASN A 455 6.44 7.87 -2.46
C ASN A 455 7.35 8.81 -1.69
N THR A 456 6.95 10.06 -1.55
CA THR A 456 7.73 11.09 -0.82
C THR A 456 7.41 11.05 0.67
N GLY A 457 8.43 10.74 1.50
CA GLY A 457 8.34 10.72 2.96
C GLY A 457 9.08 11.90 3.58
N PHE A 458 8.38 12.84 4.21
CA PHE A 458 9.01 14.04 4.79
C PHE A 458 9.56 13.83 6.20
N LEU A 459 9.07 12.85 6.95
CA LEU A 459 9.53 12.59 8.33
C LEU A 459 10.97 12.07 8.35
N ASP A 460 11.26 11.01 7.60
CA ASP A 460 12.62 10.49 7.46
C ASP A 460 13.55 11.49 6.78
N ARG A 461 13.04 12.23 5.78
CA ARG A 461 13.78 13.31 5.14
C ARG A 461 14.22 14.38 6.14
N THR A 462 13.37 14.75 7.07
CA THR A 462 13.71 15.70 8.14
C THR A 462 14.80 15.11 9.05
N GLY A 463 14.70 13.83 9.40
CA GLY A 463 15.71 13.13 10.21
C GLY A 463 17.06 13.04 9.51
N ASP A 464 17.09 12.70 8.23
CA ASP A 464 18.32 12.63 7.43
C ASP A 464 19.02 13.99 7.30
N GLU A 465 18.25 15.08 7.16
CA GLU A 465 18.79 16.42 6.96
C GLU A 465 19.19 17.14 8.24
N ILE A 466 18.67 16.76 9.41
CA ILE A 466 18.78 17.56 10.64
C ILE A 466 20.25 17.77 11.03
N HIS A 467 21.10 16.76 10.96
CA HIS A 467 22.51 16.86 11.32
C HIS A 467 23.28 17.81 10.38
N THR A 468 23.10 17.64 9.09
CA THR A 468 23.71 18.54 8.07
C THR A 468 23.19 19.97 8.24
N SER A 469 21.91 20.16 8.53
CA SER A 469 21.34 21.49 8.76
C SER A 469 21.91 22.17 10.00
N MET A 470 22.20 21.42 11.05
CA MET A 470 22.84 21.94 12.26
C MET A 470 24.27 22.40 12.00
N GLU A 471 25.06 21.65 11.24
CA GLU A 471 26.41 22.04 10.84
C GLU A 471 26.41 23.23 9.86
N ALA A 472 25.43 23.31 8.96
CA ALA A 472 25.27 24.41 8.03
C ALA A 472 24.81 25.74 8.69
N GLY A 473 24.25 25.68 9.90
CA GLY A 473 23.77 26.84 10.63
C GLY A 473 22.43 27.41 10.10
N PRO A 474 22.06 28.65 10.51
CA PRO A 474 20.76 29.25 10.17
C PRO A 474 20.60 29.46 8.66
N VAL A 475 19.47 29.06 8.09
CA VAL A 475 19.16 29.25 6.66
C VAL A 475 18.80 30.71 6.38
N VAL A 476 17.61 31.16 6.77
CA VAL A 476 17.14 32.53 6.67
C VAL A 476 16.13 32.81 7.79
N PRO A 477 15.98 34.05 8.25
CA PRO A 477 14.90 34.41 9.18
C PRO A 477 13.53 34.02 8.65
N LYS A 478 12.65 33.55 9.53
CA LYS A 478 11.30 33.05 9.18
C LYS A 478 10.52 34.05 8.30
N ALA A 479 10.62 35.34 8.58
CA ALA A 479 9.93 36.38 7.80
C ALA A 479 10.41 36.47 6.34
N GLN A 480 11.61 36.01 6.04
CA GLN A 480 12.21 36.04 4.71
C GLN A 480 12.04 34.74 3.93
N MET A 481 11.56 33.63 4.56
CA MET A 481 11.40 32.35 3.91
C MET A 481 10.50 32.44 2.68
N LYS A 482 9.40 33.20 2.76
CA LYS A 482 8.46 33.38 1.64
C LYS A 482 9.05 34.13 0.42
N GLN A 483 10.20 34.75 0.58
CA GLN A 483 10.86 35.52 -0.49
C GLN A 483 11.96 34.70 -1.18
N GLN A 484 12.24 33.51 -0.71
CA GLN A 484 13.23 32.59 -1.31
C GLN A 484 12.66 31.89 -2.55
N SER A 485 13.51 31.59 -3.50
CA SER A 485 13.10 30.92 -4.76
C SER A 485 12.43 29.57 -4.55
N TRP A 486 12.76 28.86 -3.46
CA TRP A 486 12.13 27.57 -3.08
C TRP A 486 10.83 27.73 -2.34
#